data_5f2670937ad4d92b54fe04c23fe236ea
#
_entry.id   5f2670937ad4d92b54fe04c23fe236ea
#
_cell.length_a   1.000
_cell.length_b   1.000
_cell.length_c   1.000
_cell.angle_alpha   90.00
_cell.angle_beta   90.00
_cell.angle_gamma   90.00
#
_symmetry.space_group_name_H-M   'P 1'
#
loop_
_entity.id
_entity.type
_entity.pdbx_description
1 polymer ?
#
loop_
_entity_poly.entity_id
_entity_poly.type
_entity_poly.pdbx_seq_one_letter_code
_entity_poly.pdbx_strand_id
1 'polypeptide(L)'
;MIADLVISLVFIGYAISVLMGFGTILTWVERKQAAVMSDRIGANRAYIRIPFTNVKLVWWGLFHGMADGLKMLLKEDFKPRTYDWYAYAVAPWVVFTPVLLVFAVIPFGGALTPAKIWEPLSAFFGDKTYYMQIAKLDAGLLIIFAFSGLPIIGAMLAGWSSSNKFSLLGALRAGSQMISYELVLGLT
;
A
#
# COMPACT_ATOMS: atom_id res chain seq x y z
N MET A 1 -24.27 16.87 1.13
CA MET A 1 -23.26 16.72 2.21
C MET A 1 -23.11 15.28 2.66
N ILE A 2 -24.15 14.61 3.23
CA ILE A 2 -24.04 13.20 3.68
C ILE A 2 -23.78 12.27 2.48
N ALA A 3 -24.50 12.42 1.37
CA ALA A 3 -24.30 11.64 0.17
C ALA A 3 -22.87 11.79 -0.41
N ASP A 4 -22.36 13.01 -0.47
CA ASP A 4 -21.01 13.28 -0.98
C ASP A 4 -19.94 12.62 -0.09
N LEU A 5 -20.14 12.62 1.25
CA LEU A 5 -19.26 11.96 2.20
C LEU A 5 -19.30 10.43 2.03
N VAL A 6 -20.48 9.84 1.85
CA VAL A 6 -20.63 8.39 1.60
C VAL A 6 -19.91 7.99 0.31
N ILE A 7 -20.07 8.77 -0.76
CA ILE A 7 -19.41 8.50 -2.05
C ILE A 7 -17.89 8.58 -1.90
N SER A 8 -17.37 9.60 -1.19
CA SER A 8 -15.92 9.70 -0.93
C SER A 8 -15.40 8.49 -0.14
N LEU A 9 -16.13 8.02 0.86
CA LEU A 9 -15.76 6.82 1.61
C LEU A 9 -15.78 5.55 0.75
N VAL A 10 -16.75 5.42 -0.15
CA VAL A 10 -16.83 4.30 -1.10
C VAL A 10 -15.63 4.34 -2.07
N PHE A 11 -15.25 5.51 -2.56
CA PHE A 11 -14.07 5.63 -3.44
C PHE A 11 -12.77 5.34 -2.71
N ILE A 12 -12.61 5.77 -1.46
CA ILE A 12 -11.46 5.41 -0.62
C ILE A 12 -11.40 3.89 -0.45
N GLY A 13 -12.52 3.27 -0.09
CA GLY A 13 -12.61 1.82 0.07
C GLY A 13 -12.29 1.07 -1.23
N TYR A 14 -12.79 1.55 -2.37
CA TYR A 14 -12.48 1.00 -3.68
C TYR A 14 -10.99 1.12 -4.01
N ALA A 15 -10.40 2.30 -3.85
CA ALA A 15 -8.97 2.53 -4.11
C ALA A 15 -8.08 1.61 -3.26
N ILE A 16 -8.36 1.51 -1.96
CA ILE A 16 -7.63 0.62 -1.05
C ILE A 16 -7.80 -0.85 -1.48
N SER A 17 -9.00 -1.28 -1.85
CA SER A 17 -9.27 -2.66 -2.28
C SER A 17 -8.51 -3.02 -3.56
N VAL A 18 -8.48 -2.11 -4.53
CA VAL A 18 -7.72 -2.27 -5.77
C VAL A 18 -6.23 -2.37 -5.48
N LEU A 19 -5.68 -1.49 -4.66
CA LEU A 19 -4.28 -1.50 -4.27
C LEU A 19 -3.87 -2.78 -3.54
N MET A 20 -4.66 -3.19 -2.55
CA MET A 20 -4.39 -4.42 -1.80
C MET A 20 -4.52 -5.67 -2.69
N GLY A 21 -5.49 -5.68 -3.61
CA GLY A 21 -5.67 -6.75 -4.58
C GLY A 21 -4.48 -6.87 -5.53
N PHE A 22 -4.05 -5.77 -6.14
CA PHE A 22 -2.87 -5.75 -6.99
C PHE A 22 -1.60 -6.08 -6.22
N GLY A 23 -1.41 -5.55 -5.01
CA GLY A 23 -0.28 -5.89 -4.14
C GLY A 23 -0.18 -7.38 -3.88
N THR A 24 -1.29 -8.04 -3.58
CA THR A 24 -1.34 -9.49 -3.36
C THR A 24 -0.97 -10.29 -4.62
N ILE A 25 -1.49 -9.88 -5.79
CA ILE A 25 -1.19 -10.54 -7.07
C ILE A 25 0.27 -10.34 -7.45
N LEU A 26 0.80 -9.11 -7.34
CA LEU A 26 2.18 -8.79 -7.67
C LEU A 26 3.17 -9.55 -6.78
N THR A 27 2.91 -9.64 -5.49
CA THR A 27 3.73 -10.43 -4.56
C THR A 27 3.73 -11.93 -4.93
N TRP A 28 2.59 -12.45 -5.37
CA TRP A 28 2.51 -13.82 -5.87
C TRP A 28 3.33 -14.01 -7.14
N VAL A 29 3.23 -13.08 -8.11
CA VAL A 29 4.02 -13.11 -9.36
C VAL A 29 5.52 -13.06 -9.06
N GLU A 30 5.97 -12.14 -8.19
CA GLU A 30 7.36 -12.02 -7.75
C GLU A 30 7.91 -13.33 -7.19
N ARG A 31 7.16 -13.98 -6.31
CA ARG A 31 7.55 -15.28 -5.74
C ARG A 31 7.62 -16.40 -6.76
N LYS A 32 6.67 -16.42 -7.71
CA LYS A 32 6.69 -17.41 -8.80
C LYS A 32 7.88 -17.18 -9.71
N GLN A 33 8.16 -15.95 -10.09
CA GLN A 33 9.26 -15.59 -10.95
C GLN A 33 10.62 -15.90 -10.30
N ALA A 34 10.80 -15.53 -9.04
CA ALA A 34 12.00 -15.89 -8.28
C ALA A 34 12.20 -17.41 -8.16
N ALA A 35 11.12 -18.17 -8.05
CA ALA A 35 11.18 -19.61 -8.01
C ALA A 35 11.60 -20.22 -9.34
N VAL A 36 11.05 -19.74 -10.46
CA VAL A 36 11.44 -20.18 -11.82
C VAL A 36 12.91 -19.89 -12.08
N MET A 37 13.41 -18.72 -11.69
CA MET A 37 14.84 -18.38 -11.80
C MET A 37 15.75 -19.30 -10.97
N SER A 38 15.19 -19.91 -9.91
CA SER A 38 15.93 -20.81 -8.99
C SER A 38 15.64 -22.29 -9.25
N ASP A 39 15.05 -22.63 -10.40
CA ASP A 39 14.64 -24.01 -10.77
C ASP A 39 13.83 -24.75 -9.70
N ARG A 40 12.90 -24.06 -9.04
CA ARG A 40 12.06 -24.63 -7.98
C ARG A 40 10.59 -24.29 -8.17
N ILE A 41 9.70 -25.14 -7.64
CA ILE A 41 8.26 -24.91 -7.59
C ILE A 41 7.97 -23.93 -6.44
N GLY A 42 7.91 -22.65 -6.68
CA GLY A 42 7.60 -21.68 -5.62
C GLY A 42 6.12 -21.59 -5.26
N ALA A 43 5.84 -21.04 -4.08
CA ALA A 43 4.53 -20.61 -3.59
C ALA A 43 3.44 -21.71 -3.66
N ASN A 44 3.66 -22.89 -3.08
CA ASN A 44 2.69 -23.99 -3.08
C ASN A 44 2.46 -24.62 -1.68
N ARG A 45 3.06 -24.07 -0.61
CA ARG A 45 2.94 -24.62 0.75
C ARG A 45 1.70 -24.14 1.51
N ALA A 46 1.15 -22.97 1.19
CA ALA A 46 -0.10 -22.51 1.77
C ALA A 46 -1.27 -23.18 1.03
N TYR A 47 -2.06 -23.95 1.75
CA TYR A 47 -3.23 -24.65 1.23
C TYR A 47 -4.37 -24.62 2.23
N ILE A 48 -5.60 -24.67 1.72
CA ILE A 48 -6.80 -24.86 2.53
C ILE A 48 -7.13 -26.35 2.50
N ARG A 49 -7.25 -26.95 3.69
CA ARG A 49 -7.66 -28.33 3.82
C ARG A 49 -9.19 -28.40 3.88
N ILE A 50 -9.80 -29.09 2.94
CA ILE A 50 -11.25 -29.30 2.95
C ILE A 50 -11.57 -30.35 4.01
N PRO A 51 -12.39 -30.05 5.03
CA PRO A 51 -12.58 -30.91 6.22
C PRO A 51 -13.16 -32.28 5.90
N PHE A 52 -13.88 -32.46 4.80
CA PHE A 52 -14.52 -33.73 4.42
C PHE A 52 -13.77 -34.54 3.35
N THR A 53 -12.78 -33.94 2.71
CA THR A 53 -12.02 -34.59 1.65
C THR A 53 -10.54 -34.31 1.91
N ASN A 54 -9.68 -35.31 1.93
CA ASN A 54 -8.24 -35.15 2.15
C ASN A 54 -7.54 -34.37 1.02
N VAL A 55 -8.28 -33.57 0.26
CA VAL A 55 -7.80 -32.75 -0.84
C VAL A 55 -7.24 -31.44 -0.30
N LYS A 56 -6.00 -31.14 -0.69
CA LYS A 56 -5.31 -29.89 -0.40
C LYS A 56 -5.55 -28.93 -1.55
N LEU A 57 -6.33 -27.87 -1.33
CA LEU A 57 -6.55 -26.82 -2.32
C LEU A 57 -5.39 -25.83 -2.26
N VAL A 58 -4.46 -25.89 -3.18
CA VAL A 58 -3.27 -25.01 -3.22
C VAL A 58 -3.52 -23.76 -4.04
N TRP A 59 -4.44 -23.81 -4.99
CA TRP A 59 -4.82 -22.73 -5.92
C TRP A 59 -3.62 -21.94 -6.47
N TRP A 60 -2.66 -22.67 -7.02
CA TRP A 60 -1.41 -22.12 -7.61
C TRP A 60 -0.55 -21.28 -6.69
N GLY A 61 -0.85 -21.24 -5.39
CA GLY A 61 -0.09 -20.49 -4.39
C GLY A 61 -0.63 -19.09 -4.08
N LEU A 62 -1.80 -18.71 -4.59
CA LEU A 62 -2.43 -17.41 -4.28
C LEU A 62 -2.71 -17.23 -2.78
N PHE A 63 -2.95 -18.32 -2.05
CA PHE A 63 -3.15 -18.27 -0.60
C PHE A 63 -1.92 -17.80 0.20
N HIS A 64 -0.73 -17.72 -0.42
CA HIS A 64 0.46 -17.21 0.28
C HIS A 64 0.33 -15.73 0.64
N GLY A 65 -0.29 -14.91 -0.21
CA GLY A 65 -0.55 -13.50 0.10
C GLY A 65 -1.42 -13.33 1.35
N MET A 66 -2.51 -14.12 1.44
CA MET A 66 -3.36 -14.12 2.64
C MET A 66 -2.63 -14.67 3.88
N ALA A 67 -1.87 -15.75 3.71
CA ALA A 67 -1.09 -16.35 4.80
C ALA A 67 -0.03 -15.39 5.34
N ASP A 68 0.62 -14.60 4.48
CA ASP A 68 1.58 -13.59 4.90
C ASP A 68 0.91 -12.43 5.64
N GLY A 69 -0.24 -11.97 5.18
CA GLY A 69 -1.01 -10.95 5.90
C GLY A 69 -1.41 -11.42 7.30
N LEU A 70 -1.95 -12.64 7.43
CA LEU A 70 -2.27 -13.23 8.73
C LEU A 70 -1.04 -13.42 9.61
N LYS A 71 0.09 -13.86 9.02
CA LYS A 71 1.36 -14.01 9.73
C LYS A 71 1.87 -12.68 10.27
N MET A 72 1.76 -11.60 9.51
CA MET A 72 2.16 -10.26 9.95
C MET A 72 1.30 -9.77 11.11
N LEU A 73 -0.01 -10.05 11.10
CA LEU A 73 -0.92 -9.66 12.17
C LEU A 73 -0.71 -10.45 13.46
N LEU A 74 -0.35 -11.73 13.34
CA LEU A 74 -0.22 -12.64 14.50
C LEU A 74 1.21 -12.73 15.05
N LYS A 75 2.20 -12.22 14.31
CA LYS A 75 3.60 -12.22 14.74
C LYS A 75 3.82 -11.19 15.83
N GLU A 76 4.57 -11.59 16.87
CA GLU A 76 4.98 -10.66 17.93
C GLU A 76 5.80 -9.48 17.38
N ASP A 77 5.56 -8.30 17.92
CA ASP A 77 6.27 -7.08 17.58
C ASP A 77 7.56 -7.01 18.42
N PHE A 78 8.70 -7.30 17.77
CA PHE A 78 10.01 -7.25 18.43
C PHE A 78 10.50 -5.80 18.49
N LYS A 79 10.85 -5.35 19.70
CA LYS A 79 11.47 -4.04 19.96
C LYS A 79 12.88 -4.20 20.49
N PRO A 80 13.86 -3.41 20.03
CA PRO A 80 15.20 -3.40 20.60
C PRO A 80 15.19 -3.03 22.09
N ARG A 81 16.14 -3.52 22.88
CA ARG A 81 16.17 -3.22 24.33
C ARG A 81 16.44 -1.76 24.65
N THR A 82 17.29 -1.12 23.83
CA THR A 82 17.68 0.29 23.98
C THR A 82 17.23 1.03 22.71
N TYR A 83 16.03 1.55 22.71
CA TYR A 83 15.50 2.32 21.59
C TYR A 83 14.80 3.58 22.09
N ASP A 84 14.80 4.63 21.27
CA ASP A 84 13.99 5.81 21.54
C ASP A 84 12.53 5.48 21.21
N TRP A 85 11.71 5.33 22.24
CA TRP A 85 10.31 4.90 22.10
C TRP A 85 9.49 5.84 21.21
N TYR A 86 9.67 7.15 21.40
CA TYR A 86 8.89 8.15 20.67
C TYR A 86 9.22 8.15 19.16
N ALA A 87 10.51 8.27 18.85
CA ALA A 87 10.98 8.29 17.48
C ALA A 87 10.69 6.97 16.75
N TYR A 88 10.82 5.83 17.46
CA TYR A 88 10.51 4.51 16.92
C TYR A 88 9.03 4.34 16.60
N ALA A 89 8.14 4.84 17.47
CA ALA A 89 6.69 4.77 17.23
C ALA A 89 6.21 5.70 16.12
N VAL A 90 6.84 6.87 15.95
CA VAL A 90 6.45 7.87 14.94
C VAL A 90 7.00 7.52 13.55
N ALA A 91 8.16 6.88 13.45
CA ALA A 91 8.80 6.56 12.17
C ALA A 91 7.89 5.84 11.15
N PRO A 92 7.16 4.77 11.49
CA PRO A 92 6.25 4.11 10.55
C PRO A 92 5.13 5.02 10.05
N TRP A 93 4.61 5.91 10.91
CA TRP A 93 3.57 6.86 10.54
C TRP A 93 4.09 7.90 9.56
N VAL A 94 5.31 8.39 9.75
CA VAL A 94 5.95 9.34 8.83
C VAL A 94 6.18 8.71 7.46
N VAL A 95 6.42 7.41 7.38
CA VAL A 95 6.54 6.67 6.10
C VAL A 95 5.17 6.43 5.46
N PHE A 96 4.20 5.97 6.24
CA PHE A 96 2.94 5.47 5.71
C PHE A 96 1.95 6.59 5.33
N THR A 97 1.89 7.66 6.13
CA THR A 97 0.93 8.75 5.91
C THR A 97 1.10 9.44 4.55
N PRO A 98 2.32 9.83 4.12
CA PRO A 98 2.51 10.45 2.81
C PRO A 98 2.11 9.54 1.65
N VAL A 99 2.37 8.25 1.75
CA VAL A 99 1.96 7.26 0.74
C VAL A 99 0.45 7.27 0.56
N LEU A 100 -0.32 7.27 1.67
CA LEU A 100 -1.78 7.36 1.60
C LEU A 100 -2.26 8.68 1.00
N LEU A 101 -1.58 9.79 1.32
CA LEU A 101 -1.94 11.11 0.78
C LEU A 101 -1.69 11.19 -0.73
N VAL A 102 -0.65 10.58 -1.24
CA VAL A 102 -0.39 10.49 -2.69
C VAL A 102 -1.53 9.76 -3.40
N PHE A 103 -2.06 8.69 -2.82
CA PHE A 103 -3.20 7.98 -3.41
C PHE A 103 -4.47 8.82 -3.50
N ALA A 104 -4.65 9.81 -2.62
CA ALA A 104 -5.79 10.71 -2.70
C ALA A 104 -5.81 11.57 -3.98
N VAL A 105 -4.64 11.81 -4.55
CA VAL A 105 -4.47 12.66 -5.74
C VAL A 105 -4.55 11.86 -7.04
N ILE A 106 -4.29 10.56 -7.00
CA ILE A 106 -4.27 9.70 -8.20
C ILE A 106 -5.70 9.43 -8.69
N PRO A 107 -6.00 9.68 -9.98
CA PRO A 107 -7.29 9.31 -10.55
C PRO A 107 -7.34 7.80 -10.83
N PHE A 108 -8.21 7.08 -10.14
CA PHE A 108 -8.41 5.64 -10.31
C PHE A 108 -9.38 5.28 -11.45
N GLY A 109 -10.01 6.26 -12.06
CA GLY A 109 -10.95 6.07 -13.15
C GLY A 109 -11.49 7.38 -13.70
N GLY A 110 -12.39 7.28 -14.68
CA GLY A 110 -13.04 8.41 -15.31
C GLY A 110 -14.17 9.03 -14.45
N ALA A 111 -14.90 9.94 -15.03
CA ALA A 111 -16.09 10.53 -14.41
C ALA A 111 -17.24 9.51 -14.39
N LEU A 112 -17.77 9.23 -13.23
CA LEU A 112 -18.95 8.40 -13.03
C LEU A 112 -20.18 9.28 -12.86
N THR A 113 -21.21 9.03 -13.68
CA THR A 113 -22.55 9.55 -13.48
C THR A 113 -23.43 8.41 -12.98
N PRO A 114 -23.81 8.38 -11.69
CA PRO A 114 -24.60 7.27 -11.13
C PRO A 114 -25.89 7.02 -11.88
N ALA A 115 -26.54 8.07 -12.40
CA ALA A 115 -27.74 7.99 -13.21
C ALA A 115 -27.57 7.14 -14.49
N LYS A 116 -26.37 7.07 -15.07
CA LYS A 116 -26.08 6.25 -16.26
C LYS A 116 -25.85 4.77 -15.94
N ILE A 117 -25.54 4.45 -14.68
CA ILE A 117 -25.25 3.08 -14.25
C ILE A 117 -26.54 2.38 -13.83
N TRP A 118 -27.40 3.07 -13.11
CA TRP A 118 -28.65 2.53 -12.60
C TRP A 118 -29.64 3.65 -12.29
N GLU A 119 -30.75 3.71 -12.99
CA GLU A 119 -31.77 4.77 -12.87
C GLU A 119 -32.24 5.05 -11.42
N PRO A 120 -32.48 4.02 -10.56
CA PRO A 120 -32.88 4.28 -9.17
C PRO A 120 -31.86 5.05 -8.34
N LEU A 121 -30.58 5.01 -8.71
CA LEU A 121 -29.53 5.79 -8.02
C LEU A 121 -29.68 7.30 -8.28
N SER A 122 -30.27 7.71 -9.38
CA SER A 122 -30.50 9.13 -9.70
C SER A 122 -31.35 9.84 -8.66
N ALA A 123 -32.28 9.12 -8.02
CA ALA A 123 -33.16 9.64 -6.97
C ALA A 123 -32.37 10.01 -5.70
N PHE A 124 -31.26 9.32 -5.42
CA PHE A 124 -30.42 9.56 -4.23
C PHE A 124 -29.26 10.51 -4.50
N PHE A 125 -28.65 10.45 -5.67
CA PHE A 125 -27.39 11.13 -5.97
C PHE A 125 -27.54 12.30 -6.97
N GLY A 126 -28.72 12.44 -7.57
CA GLY A 126 -28.97 13.44 -8.61
C GLY A 126 -28.13 13.19 -9.86
N ASP A 127 -28.09 14.18 -10.74
CA ASP A 127 -27.35 14.13 -12.02
C ASP A 127 -25.90 14.64 -11.89
N LYS A 128 -25.30 14.49 -10.69
CA LYS A 128 -23.94 14.93 -10.43
C LYS A 128 -22.94 13.96 -11.02
N THR A 129 -21.89 14.50 -11.65
CA THR A 129 -20.72 13.75 -12.10
C THR A 129 -19.70 13.64 -10.97
N TYR A 130 -19.37 12.43 -10.60
CA TYR A 130 -18.34 12.14 -9.61
C TYR A 130 -17.07 11.65 -10.31
N TYR A 131 -15.94 12.30 -10.01
CA TYR A 131 -14.64 11.84 -10.48
C TYR A 131 -14.13 10.75 -9.54
N MET A 132 -13.57 9.66 -10.08
CA MET A 132 -12.92 8.62 -9.29
C MET A 132 -11.53 9.08 -8.79
N GLN A 133 -11.52 10.21 -8.12
CA GLN A 133 -10.37 10.85 -7.51
C GLN A 133 -10.83 11.47 -6.19
N ILE A 134 -10.09 11.22 -5.11
CA ILE A 134 -10.49 11.69 -3.78
C ILE A 134 -10.28 13.19 -3.67
N ALA A 135 -9.13 13.69 -4.12
CA ALA A 135 -8.79 15.11 -4.11
C ALA A 135 -8.45 15.58 -5.52
N LYS A 136 -9.29 16.44 -6.09
CA LYS A 136 -9.04 17.09 -7.38
C LYS A 136 -8.20 18.35 -7.14
N LEU A 137 -6.92 18.27 -7.48
CA LEU A 137 -5.96 19.35 -7.29
C LEU A 137 -5.28 19.68 -8.62
N ASP A 138 -5.24 20.96 -8.98
CA ASP A 138 -4.62 21.40 -10.25
C ASP A 138 -3.11 21.15 -10.27
N ALA A 139 -2.45 21.19 -9.11
CA ALA A 139 -1.03 20.93 -8.92
C ALA A 139 -0.75 19.49 -8.41
N GLY A 140 -1.56 18.50 -8.82
CA GLY A 140 -1.48 17.13 -8.31
C GLY A 140 -0.09 16.51 -8.42
N LEU A 141 0.59 16.69 -9.54
CA LEU A 141 1.95 16.16 -9.76
C LEU A 141 2.97 16.74 -8.78
N LEU A 142 2.91 18.06 -8.53
CA LEU A 142 3.78 18.73 -7.56
C LEU A 142 3.56 18.22 -6.14
N ILE A 143 2.32 17.93 -5.79
CA ILE A 143 1.95 17.38 -4.49
C ILE A 143 2.49 15.95 -4.34
N ILE A 144 2.41 15.13 -5.39
CA ILE A 144 2.98 13.79 -5.40
C ILE A 144 4.49 13.85 -5.12
N PHE A 145 5.24 14.73 -5.80
CA PHE A 145 6.67 14.90 -5.56
C PHE A 145 6.98 15.43 -4.15
N ALA A 146 6.18 16.38 -3.65
CA ALA A 146 6.37 16.92 -2.31
C ALA A 146 6.18 15.84 -1.21
N PHE A 147 5.22 14.96 -1.37
CA PHE A 147 4.95 13.90 -0.39
C PHE A 147 5.87 12.69 -0.56
N SER A 148 6.44 12.44 -1.74
CA SER A 148 7.34 11.31 -1.97
C SER A 148 8.64 11.43 -1.16
N GLY A 149 9.10 12.63 -0.84
CA GLY A 149 10.28 12.87 -0.01
C GLY A 149 10.12 12.57 1.48
N LEU A 150 8.92 12.64 2.02
CA LEU A 150 8.70 12.44 3.46
C LEU A 150 9.05 11.02 3.96
N PRO A 151 8.80 9.93 3.25
CA PRO A 151 9.21 8.58 3.65
C PRO A 151 10.70 8.43 3.92
N ILE A 152 11.55 9.24 3.28
CA ILE A 152 13.01 9.23 3.51
C ILE A 152 13.33 9.62 4.95
N ILE A 153 12.67 10.67 5.45
CA ILE A 153 12.81 11.13 6.82
C ILE A 153 12.37 10.03 7.80
N GLY A 154 11.25 9.37 7.49
CA GLY A 154 10.75 8.27 8.32
C GLY A 154 11.71 7.09 8.38
N ALA A 155 12.32 6.72 7.25
CA ALA A 155 13.32 5.65 7.19
C ALA A 155 14.58 5.99 7.99
N MET A 156 15.08 7.24 7.89
CA MET A 156 16.20 7.71 8.68
C MET A 156 15.88 7.73 10.19
N LEU A 157 14.67 8.19 10.53
CA LEU A 157 14.19 8.23 11.91
C LEU A 157 14.11 6.83 12.52
N ALA A 158 13.63 5.83 11.76
CA ALA A 158 13.58 4.44 12.18
C ALA A 158 14.97 3.86 12.47
N GLY A 159 15.95 4.14 11.61
CA GLY A 159 17.31 3.69 11.79
C GLY A 159 17.99 4.36 13.00
N TRP A 160 17.77 5.65 13.19
CA TRP A 160 18.32 6.39 14.31
C TRP A 160 17.71 5.96 15.65
N SER A 161 16.39 5.79 15.71
CA SER A 161 15.67 5.43 16.93
C SER A 161 15.98 4.04 17.47
N SER A 162 16.49 3.14 16.63
CA SER A 162 16.84 1.77 17.04
C SER A 162 18.12 1.67 17.89
N SER A 163 18.84 2.79 18.13
CA SER A 163 20.09 2.88 18.91
C SER A 163 21.15 1.87 18.49
N ASN A 164 21.18 1.48 17.23
CA ASN A 164 22.13 0.55 16.65
C ASN A 164 22.89 1.20 15.50
N LYS A 165 24.24 1.22 15.60
CA LYS A 165 25.11 1.83 14.58
C LYS A 165 24.93 1.23 13.18
N PHE A 166 24.67 -0.07 13.07
CA PHE A 166 24.44 -0.72 11.78
C PHE A 166 23.09 -0.37 11.19
N SER A 167 22.07 -0.22 12.01
CA SER A 167 20.76 0.27 11.58
C SER A 167 20.83 1.71 11.09
N LEU A 168 21.57 2.57 11.80
CA LEU A 168 21.80 3.96 11.39
C LEU A 168 22.53 4.04 10.05
N LEU A 169 23.60 3.27 9.86
CA LEU A 169 24.33 3.22 8.60
C LEU A 169 23.42 2.71 7.44
N GLY A 170 22.60 1.69 7.70
CA GLY A 170 21.62 1.20 6.75
C GLY A 170 20.60 2.24 6.37
N ALA A 171 20.08 2.99 7.34
CA ALA A 171 19.10 4.07 7.11
C ALA A 171 19.71 5.23 6.31
N LEU A 172 20.94 5.64 6.62
CA LEU A 172 21.66 6.68 5.87
C LEU A 172 21.92 6.25 4.43
N ARG A 173 22.31 4.98 4.21
CA ARG A 173 22.51 4.43 2.87
C ARG A 173 21.20 4.41 2.07
N ALA A 174 20.11 3.93 2.68
CA ALA A 174 18.80 3.90 2.05
C ALA A 174 18.31 5.33 1.73
N GLY A 175 18.45 6.26 2.69
CA GLY A 175 18.08 7.65 2.50
C GLY A 175 18.85 8.35 1.38
N SER A 176 20.16 8.16 1.30
CA SER A 176 20.97 8.76 0.23
C SER A 176 20.59 8.22 -1.16
N GLN A 177 20.27 6.94 -1.26
CA GLN A 177 19.76 6.35 -2.50
C GLN A 177 18.39 6.94 -2.89
N MET A 178 17.47 7.03 -1.95
CA MET A 178 16.12 7.60 -2.20
C MET A 178 16.21 9.06 -2.65
N ILE A 179 17.01 9.90 -1.98
CA ILE A 179 17.23 11.31 -2.36
C ILE A 179 17.78 11.39 -3.79
N SER A 180 18.73 10.54 -4.16
CA SER A 180 19.30 10.54 -5.50
C SER A 180 18.25 10.24 -6.57
N TYR A 181 17.35 9.28 -6.31
CA TYR A 181 16.25 8.97 -7.23
C TYR A 181 15.24 10.11 -7.33
N GLU A 182 14.89 10.75 -6.21
CA GLU A 182 13.94 11.87 -6.23
C GLU A 182 14.48 13.10 -6.97
N LEU A 183 15.76 13.42 -6.80
CA LEU A 183 16.39 14.51 -7.54
C LEU A 183 16.34 14.28 -9.05
N VAL A 184 16.64 13.06 -9.50
CA VAL A 184 16.57 12.73 -10.92
C VAL A 184 15.14 12.83 -11.44
N LEU A 185 14.16 12.29 -10.70
CA LEU A 185 12.75 12.34 -11.05
C LEU A 185 12.19 13.78 -11.07
N GLY A 186 12.64 14.64 -10.19
CA GLY A 186 12.20 16.03 -10.12
C GLY A 186 12.84 16.95 -11.16
N LEU A 187 13.98 16.54 -11.77
CA LEU A 187 14.68 17.30 -12.80
C LEU A 187 14.31 16.88 -14.24
N THR A 188 13.67 15.73 -14.42
CA THR A 188 13.18 15.22 -15.71
C THR A 188 11.74 15.59 -15.96
#